data_67ed56e65ac0d01202c50d7e2578c0b9
#
_entry.id   67ed56e65ac0d01202c50d7e2578c0b9
#
_cell.length_a   1.000
_cell.length_b   1.000
_cell.length_c   1.000
_cell.angle_alpha   90.00
_cell.angle_beta   90.00
_cell.angle_gamma   90.00
#
_symmetry.space_group_name_H-M   'P 1'
#
loop_
_entity.id
_entity.type
_entity.pdbx_description
1 polymer ?
#
loop_
_entity_poly.entity_id
_entity_poly.type
_entity_poly.pdbx_seq_one_letter_code
_entity_poly.pdbx_strand_id
1 'polypeptide(L)'
;MPSKAGRAGLAAALTALAVLGGCASHGGGELKTASDRTAVEKRAAIRLQLAVGYYQNAQYETALDEVKQALAADPDNAEAHGLRALVYTAMGQLQLADDNYQQALRLQPNSPDLANNYGAFLCQSLDRPAQAMPYFERALKNRAYQTPVSALVNAGVCSIRNKQFDAAERYLLEALRYNPDLQATNAGLARVYFERRDFQRAGFFINRLIETAKLDTLSADALWLAMRVQRKLGDRTQEASMAAQLRRRFPGSPEYAAFERGAFE
;
A
#
# COMPACT_ATOMS: atom_id res chain seq x y z
N MET A 1 70.27 50.70 42.18
CA MET A 1 70.88 49.93 43.30
C MET A 1 70.01 48.78 43.65
N PRO A 2 70.52 47.73 44.14
CA PRO A 2 70.89 46.48 43.45
C PRO A 2 69.94 45.37 43.90
N SER A 3 69.91 44.25 43.45
CA SER A 3 70.78 43.14 43.21
C SER A 3 70.06 41.82 43.41
N LYS A 4 70.55 40.91 42.62
CA LYS A 4 70.74 39.47 42.87
C LYS A 4 69.54 38.54 42.86
N ALA A 5 69.47 37.75 41.86
CA ALA A 5 70.18 36.50 41.63
C ALA A 5 69.79 35.33 42.54
N GLY A 6 69.27 34.31 41.96
CA GLY A 6 69.08 33.03 42.60
C GLY A 6 68.68 31.98 41.58
N ARG A 7 69.72 31.24 41.19
CA ARG A 7 69.68 30.03 40.32
C ARG A 7 69.09 28.85 41.03
N ALA A 8 68.68 27.94 40.24
CA ALA A 8 68.62 26.47 40.29
C ALA A 8 67.18 25.97 40.07
N GLY A 9 66.86 25.13 39.14
CA GLY A 9 67.59 24.05 38.58
C GLY A 9 66.78 22.80 38.66
N LEU A 10 66.61 22.14 37.53
CA LEU A 10 66.21 20.70 37.35
C LEU A 10 64.87 20.25 37.95
N ALA A 11 63.99 19.71 37.21
CA ALA A 11 64.05 18.42 36.54
C ALA A 11 62.83 18.20 35.67
N ALA A 12 63.08 17.69 34.55
CA ALA A 12 62.06 17.18 33.60
C ALA A 12 61.40 15.94 34.19
N ALA A 13 60.09 15.90 34.02
CA ALA A 13 59.37 14.63 33.95
C ALA A 13 58.29 14.77 32.89
N LEU A 14 58.61 14.36 31.69
CA LEU A 14 57.66 14.04 30.62
C LEU A 14 56.86 12.81 31.06
N THR A 15 55.59 12.99 31.41
CA THR A 15 54.62 11.91 31.36
C THR A 15 53.69 12.19 30.19
N ALA A 16 54.01 11.59 29.06
CA ALA A 16 53.12 11.48 27.92
C ALA A 16 52.01 10.49 28.26
N LEU A 17 50.87 11.01 28.70
CA LEU A 17 49.63 10.22 28.72
C LEU A 17 49.12 10.11 27.27
N ALA A 18 49.41 8.99 26.64
CA ALA A 18 48.73 8.57 25.40
C ALA A 18 47.28 8.24 25.75
N VAL A 19 46.38 9.20 25.52
CA VAL A 19 44.97 8.96 25.49
C VAL A 19 44.68 8.20 24.20
N LEU A 20 44.69 6.88 24.26
CA LEU A 20 44.09 6.02 23.26
C LEU A 20 42.57 6.21 23.35
N GLY A 21 42.10 7.23 22.63
CA GLY A 21 40.70 7.37 22.32
C GLY A 21 40.28 6.19 21.44
N GLY A 22 39.77 5.14 22.09
CA GLY A 22 39.10 4.07 21.36
C GLY A 22 37.95 4.65 20.57
N CYS A 23 38.03 4.64 19.25
CA CYS A 23 36.90 4.79 18.38
C CYS A 23 35.95 3.66 18.72
N ALA A 24 34.93 3.97 19.55
CA ALA A 24 33.74 3.14 19.63
C ALA A 24 33.12 3.16 18.24
N SER A 25 33.40 2.13 17.46
CA SER A 25 32.70 1.85 16.23
C SER A 25 31.23 1.65 16.59
N HIS A 26 30.42 2.69 16.40
CA HIS A 26 29.00 2.50 16.27
C HIS A 26 28.83 1.49 15.13
N GLY A 27 28.32 0.30 15.46
CA GLY A 27 28.00 -0.74 14.48
C GLY A 27 26.91 -0.26 13.55
N GLY A 28 27.25 0.61 12.63
CA GLY A 28 26.51 0.80 11.39
C GLY A 28 26.75 -0.47 10.58
N GLY A 29 25.80 -1.41 10.63
CA GLY A 29 25.86 -2.58 9.78
C GLY A 29 26.00 -2.09 8.34
N GLU A 30 27.07 -2.52 7.67
CA GLU A 30 27.31 -2.23 6.27
C GLU A 30 26.06 -2.61 5.46
N LEU A 31 25.52 -1.69 4.67
CA LEU A 31 24.33 -1.96 3.87
C LEU A 31 24.67 -3.06 2.87
N LYS A 32 24.07 -4.24 3.04
CA LYS A 32 24.26 -5.36 2.11
C LYS A 32 23.74 -4.98 0.73
N THR A 33 24.62 -5.10 -0.25
CA THR A 33 24.28 -4.93 -1.68
C THR A 33 23.94 -6.28 -2.32
N ALA A 34 23.47 -6.27 -3.57
CA ALA A 34 23.18 -7.51 -4.29
C ALA A 34 24.40 -8.41 -4.48
N SER A 35 25.63 -7.82 -4.49
CA SER A 35 26.90 -8.57 -4.57
C SER A 35 27.22 -9.33 -3.28
N ASP A 36 26.78 -8.83 -2.14
CA ASP A 36 27.09 -9.40 -0.81
C ASP A 36 26.17 -10.57 -0.45
N ARG A 37 25.18 -10.85 -1.28
CA ARG A 37 24.27 -11.97 -1.09
C ARG A 37 24.96 -13.30 -1.32
N THR A 38 24.72 -14.25 -0.44
CA THR A 38 25.14 -15.64 -0.60
C THR A 38 24.50 -16.28 -1.82
N ALA A 39 25.02 -17.41 -2.28
CA ALA A 39 24.40 -18.18 -3.37
C ALA A 39 22.98 -18.66 -3.01
N VAL A 40 22.70 -18.87 -1.73
CA VAL A 40 21.37 -19.26 -1.23
C VAL A 40 20.40 -18.09 -1.34
N GLU A 41 20.79 -16.91 -0.83
CA GLU A 41 19.98 -15.68 -0.92
C GLU A 41 19.72 -15.27 -2.38
N LYS A 42 20.71 -15.45 -3.27
CA LYS A 42 20.53 -15.18 -4.72
C LYS A 42 19.50 -16.12 -5.34
N ARG A 43 19.55 -17.42 -5.01
CA ARG A 43 18.54 -18.38 -5.48
C ARG A 43 17.15 -18.05 -4.94
N ALA A 44 17.02 -17.73 -3.65
CA ALA A 44 15.76 -17.34 -3.06
C ALA A 44 15.17 -16.09 -3.74
N ALA A 45 16.00 -15.09 -4.02
CA ALA A 45 15.57 -13.87 -4.72
C ALA A 45 15.08 -14.16 -6.15
N ILE A 46 15.75 -15.04 -6.90
CA ILE A 46 15.31 -15.44 -8.25
C ILE A 46 13.95 -16.16 -8.18
N ARG A 47 13.77 -17.09 -7.22
CA ARG A 47 12.49 -17.78 -7.01
C ARG A 47 11.37 -16.80 -6.68
N LEU A 48 11.67 -15.81 -5.85
CA LEU A 48 10.70 -14.78 -5.49
C LEU A 48 10.28 -13.92 -6.70
N GLN A 49 11.23 -13.54 -7.56
CA GLN A 49 10.92 -12.83 -8.81
C GLN A 49 10.04 -13.67 -9.75
N LEU A 50 10.32 -14.97 -9.89
CA LEU A 50 9.48 -15.88 -10.67
C LEU A 50 8.07 -15.97 -10.08
N ALA A 51 7.96 -16.10 -8.76
CA ALA A 51 6.68 -16.13 -8.07
C ALA A 51 5.85 -14.86 -8.29
N VAL A 52 6.48 -13.68 -8.28
CA VAL A 52 5.82 -12.40 -8.62
C VAL A 52 5.26 -12.45 -10.05
N GLY A 53 6.05 -12.92 -11.01
CA GLY A 53 5.62 -13.03 -12.41
C GLY A 53 4.43 -14.00 -12.57
N TYR A 54 4.47 -15.16 -11.92
CA TYR A 54 3.36 -16.12 -11.94
C TYR A 54 2.10 -15.56 -11.25
N TYR A 55 2.27 -14.88 -10.12
CA TYR A 55 1.15 -14.21 -9.44
C TYR A 55 0.46 -13.16 -10.33
N GLN A 56 1.23 -12.32 -11.01
CA GLN A 56 0.70 -11.30 -11.94
C GLN A 56 -0.06 -11.91 -13.12
N ASN A 57 0.31 -13.13 -13.52
CA ASN A 57 -0.38 -13.88 -14.57
C ASN A 57 -1.52 -14.78 -14.02
N ALA A 58 -1.95 -14.57 -12.77
CA ALA A 58 -2.98 -15.37 -12.07
C ALA A 58 -2.68 -16.88 -12.00
N GLN A 59 -1.42 -17.28 -12.13
CA GLN A 59 -0.94 -18.67 -11.99
C GLN A 59 -0.58 -18.94 -10.51
N TYR A 60 -1.58 -18.94 -9.64
CA TYR A 60 -1.39 -18.88 -8.18
C TYR A 60 -0.74 -20.14 -7.61
N GLU A 61 -1.05 -21.33 -8.11
CA GLU A 61 -0.42 -22.58 -7.66
C GLU A 61 1.09 -22.59 -7.97
N THR A 62 1.48 -22.18 -9.18
CA THR A 62 2.88 -22.08 -9.58
C THR A 62 3.61 -21.00 -8.77
N ALA A 63 2.96 -19.85 -8.56
CA ALA A 63 3.49 -18.78 -7.71
C ALA A 63 3.73 -19.29 -6.28
N LEU A 64 2.79 -20.06 -5.71
CA LEU A 64 2.90 -20.64 -4.39
C LEU A 64 4.10 -21.61 -4.28
N ASP A 65 4.31 -22.44 -5.29
CA ASP A 65 5.42 -23.41 -5.30
C ASP A 65 6.78 -22.68 -5.37
N GLU A 66 6.90 -21.64 -6.18
CA GLU A 66 8.12 -20.83 -6.23
C GLU A 66 8.39 -20.11 -4.90
N VAL A 67 7.35 -19.55 -4.26
CA VAL A 67 7.51 -18.94 -2.92
C VAL A 67 7.92 -19.97 -1.87
N LYS A 68 7.36 -21.19 -1.88
CA LYS A 68 7.77 -22.26 -0.96
C LYS A 68 9.24 -22.61 -1.14
N GLN A 69 9.72 -22.68 -2.38
CA GLN A 69 11.13 -22.94 -2.66
C GLN A 69 12.03 -21.77 -2.21
N ALA A 70 11.57 -20.52 -2.35
CA ALA A 70 12.28 -19.36 -1.82
C ALA A 70 12.40 -19.42 -0.30
N LEU A 71 11.31 -19.73 0.41
CA LEU A 71 11.27 -19.86 1.87
C LEU A 71 11.99 -21.12 2.40
N ALA A 72 12.11 -22.17 1.61
CA ALA A 72 12.95 -23.33 1.97
C ALA A 72 14.45 -22.95 1.96
N ALA A 73 14.85 -22.00 1.11
CA ALA A 73 16.20 -21.49 1.05
C ALA A 73 16.48 -20.37 2.07
N ASP A 74 15.50 -19.50 2.30
CA ASP A 74 15.57 -18.36 3.22
C ASP A 74 14.25 -18.25 4.02
N PRO A 75 14.14 -18.99 5.15
CA PRO A 75 12.91 -19.05 5.95
C PRO A 75 12.48 -17.72 6.59
N ASP A 76 13.43 -16.81 6.80
CA ASP A 76 13.19 -15.51 7.43
C ASP A 76 13.02 -14.37 6.41
N ASN A 77 12.74 -14.71 5.15
CA ASN A 77 12.49 -13.75 4.09
C ASN A 77 11.10 -13.13 4.23
N ALA A 78 11.06 -11.92 4.75
CA ALA A 78 9.79 -11.19 4.99
C ALA A 78 9.01 -10.93 3.68
N GLU A 79 9.70 -10.61 2.57
CA GLU A 79 9.06 -10.38 1.28
C GLU A 79 8.41 -11.66 0.74
N ALA A 80 9.08 -12.80 0.91
CA ALA A 80 8.55 -14.10 0.50
C ALA A 80 7.30 -14.48 1.31
N HIS A 81 7.29 -14.24 2.63
CA HIS A 81 6.08 -14.41 3.44
C HIS A 81 4.97 -13.46 2.97
N GLY A 82 5.29 -12.18 2.70
CA GLY A 82 4.33 -11.21 2.16
C GLY A 82 3.73 -11.65 0.82
N LEU A 83 4.55 -12.13 -0.10
CA LEU A 83 4.07 -12.66 -1.40
C LEU A 83 3.23 -13.92 -1.21
N ARG A 84 3.63 -14.83 -0.31
CA ARG A 84 2.83 -16.03 0.00
C ARG A 84 1.46 -15.64 0.54
N ALA A 85 1.38 -14.59 1.36
CA ALA A 85 0.11 -14.06 1.84
C ALA A 85 -0.78 -13.52 0.70
N LEU A 86 -0.19 -12.79 -0.25
CA LEU A 86 -0.91 -12.32 -1.46
C LEU A 86 -1.44 -13.49 -2.28
N VAL A 87 -0.62 -14.53 -2.49
CA VAL A 87 -1.03 -15.73 -3.23
C VAL A 87 -2.17 -16.45 -2.51
N TYR A 88 -2.07 -16.67 -1.20
CA TYR A 88 -3.15 -17.29 -0.42
C TYR A 88 -4.43 -16.43 -0.43
N THR A 89 -4.30 -15.10 -0.41
CA THR A 89 -5.46 -14.20 -0.55
C THR A 89 -6.17 -14.43 -1.89
N ALA A 90 -5.41 -14.49 -2.99
CA ALA A 90 -5.97 -14.72 -4.31
C ALA A 90 -6.60 -16.13 -4.47
N MET A 91 -6.09 -17.12 -3.72
CA MET A 91 -6.63 -18.48 -3.67
C MET A 91 -7.81 -18.63 -2.67
N GLY A 92 -8.22 -17.55 -1.98
CA GLY A 92 -9.28 -17.58 -0.98
C GLY A 92 -8.90 -18.25 0.36
N GLN A 93 -7.61 -18.56 0.58
CA GLN A 93 -7.08 -19.20 1.79
C GLN A 93 -6.79 -18.13 2.85
N LEU A 94 -7.85 -17.48 3.35
CA LEU A 94 -7.73 -16.24 4.12
C LEU A 94 -6.97 -16.41 5.45
N GLN A 95 -7.11 -17.55 6.15
CA GLN A 95 -6.38 -17.80 7.38
C GLN A 95 -4.86 -17.93 7.12
N LEU A 96 -4.49 -18.68 6.08
CA LEU A 96 -3.08 -18.82 5.71
C LEU A 96 -2.49 -17.49 5.23
N ALA A 97 -3.28 -16.64 4.59
CA ALA A 97 -2.87 -15.30 4.22
C ALA A 97 -2.58 -14.45 5.45
N ASP A 98 -3.49 -14.44 6.43
CA ASP A 98 -3.33 -13.68 7.68
C ASP A 98 -2.07 -14.09 8.44
N ASP A 99 -1.85 -15.40 8.65
CA ASP A 99 -0.67 -15.94 9.33
C ASP A 99 0.64 -15.51 8.64
N ASN A 100 0.65 -15.49 7.32
CA ASN A 100 1.81 -15.11 6.53
C ASN A 100 2.06 -13.59 6.55
N TYR A 101 1.03 -12.74 6.48
CA TYR A 101 1.19 -11.30 6.66
C TYR A 101 1.73 -10.97 8.04
N GLN A 102 1.22 -11.61 9.10
CA GLN A 102 1.71 -11.41 10.45
C GLN A 102 3.17 -11.87 10.59
N GLN A 103 3.56 -12.99 9.98
CA GLN A 103 4.96 -13.44 9.97
C GLN A 103 5.85 -12.42 9.24
N ALA A 104 5.45 -11.95 8.08
CA ALA A 104 6.19 -10.94 7.31
C ALA A 104 6.42 -9.66 8.14
N LEU A 105 5.38 -9.20 8.84
CA LEU A 105 5.47 -8.01 9.70
C LEU A 105 6.24 -8.25 11.01
N ARG A 106 6.33 -9.49 11.52
CA ARG A 106 7.25 -9.81 12.63
C ARG A 106 8.71 -9.71 12.18
N LEU A 107 9.02 -10.20 10.98
CA LEU A 107 10.36 -10.16 10.42
C LEU A 107 10.80 -8.74 10.02
N GLN A 108 9.90 -7.97 9.42
CA GLN A 108 10.16 -6.59 9.00
C GLN A 108 9.03 -5.64 9.47
N PRO A 109 9.01 -5.27 10.76
CA PRO A 109 7.91 -4.49 11.34
C PRO A 109 7.77 -3.08 10.74
N ASN A 110 8.83 -2.53 10.18
CA ASN A 110 8.86 -1.18 9.61
C ASN A 110 8.73 -1.14 8.09
N SER A 111 8.44 -2.27 7.44
CA SER A 111 8.21 -2.29 5.99
C SER A 111 6.87 -1.62 5.65
N PRO A 112 6.89 -0.52 4.88
CA PRO A 112 5.65 0.17 4.51
C PRO A 112 4.82 -0.65 3.52
N ASP A 113 5.46 -1.41 2.62
CA ASP A 113 4.78 -2.25 1.65
C ASP A 113 4.02 -3.39 2.33
N LEU A 114 4.66 -4.08 3.28
CA LEU A 114 4.00 -5.14 4.05
C LEU A 114 2.86 -4.59 4.90
N ALA A 115 3.04 -3.41 5.50
CA ALA A 115 1.98 -2.75 6.25
C ALA A 115 0.79 -2.38 5.34
N ASN A 116 1.06 -1.76 4.18
CA ASN A 116 0.01 -1.44 3.21
C ASN A 116 -0.73 -2.69 2.73
N ASN A 117 0.00 -3.75 2.37
CA ASN A 117 -0.61 -4.98 1.86
C ASN A 117 -1.46 -5.69 2.92
N TYR A 118 -1.00 -5.75 4.16
CA TYR A 118 -1.79 -6.32 5.24
C TYR A 118 -3.01 -5.48 5.57
N GLY A 119 -2.89 -4.15 5.58
CA GLY A 119 -4.03 -3.25 5.72
C GLY A 119 -5.07 -3.48 4.61
N ALA A 120 -4.65 -3.60 3.35
CA ALA A 120 -5.54 -3.89 2.23
C ALA A 120 -6.25 -5.25 2.41
N PHE A 121 -5.53 -6.28 2.83
CA PHE A 121 -6.08 -7.60 3.13
C PHE A 121 -7.14 -7.55 4.25
N LEU A 122 -6.83 -6.89 5.37
CA LEU A 122 -7.79 -6.73 6.49
C LEU A 122 -9.05 -6.02 6.03
N CYS A 123 -8.92 -4.96 5.24
CA CYS A 123 -10.04 -4.16 4.78
C CYS A 123 -10.89 -4.84 3.72
N GLN A 124 -10.24 -5.43 2.70
CA GLN A 124 -10.93 -5.89 1.50
C GLN A 124 -11.35 -7.36 1.60
N SER A 125 -10.49 -8.21 2.19
CA SER A 125 -10.71 -9.66 2.24
C SER A 125 -11.38 -10.12 3.52
N LEU A 126 -11.06 -9.48 4.66
CA LEU A 126 -11.63 -9.84 5.96
C LEU A 126 -12.76 -8.91 6.42
N ASP A 127 -13.07 -7.85 5.67
CA ASP A 127 -14.07 -6.81 6.02
C ASP A 127 -13.84 -6.21 7.43
N ARG A 128 -12.58 -5.91 7.75
CA ARG A 128 -12.14 -5.32 9.02
C ARG A 128 -11.52 -3.92 8.83
N PRO A 129 -12.29 -2.95 8.29
CA PRO A 129 -11.74 -1.66 7.91
C PRO A 129 -11.13 -0.88 9.09
N ALA A 130 -11.74 -0.96 10.28
CA ALA A 130 -11.20 -0.28 11.45
C ALA A 130 -9.83 -0.83 11.88
N GLN A 131 -9.58 -2.14 11.72
CA GLN A 131 -8.30 -2.76 12.03
C GLN A 131 -7.23 -2.49 10.98
N ALA A 132 -7.62 -2.17 9.76
CA ALA A 132 -6.72 -1.87 8.66
C ALA A 132 -6.04 -0.49 8.78
N MET A 133 -6.75 0.50 9.31
CA MET A 133 -6.29 1.90 9.31
C MET A 133 -4.91 2.12 9.94
N PRO A 134 -4.58 1.55 11.12
CA PRO A 134 -3.25 1.72 11.70
C PRO A 134 -2.09 1.24 10.81
N TYR A 135 -2.34 0.24 9.96
CA TYR A 135 -1.32 -0.27 9.04
C TYR A 135 -1.06 0.70 7.89
N PHE A 136 -2.10 1.29 7.31
CA PHE A 136 -1.93 2.33 6.30
C PHE A 136 -1.22 3.57 6.86
N GLU A 137 -1.61 4.01 8.06
CA GLU A 137 -0.95 5.14 8.72
C GLU A 137 0.53 4.86 9.01
N ARG A 138 0.86 3.64 9.41
CA ARG A 138 2.26 3.22 9.61
C ARG A 138 3.04 3.25 8.30
N ALA A 139 2.46 2.76 7.20
CA ALA A 139 3.08 2.83 5.89
C ALA A 139 3.35 4.28 5.46
N LEU A 140 2.35 5.15 5.61
CA LEU A 140 2.43 6.56 5.20
C LEU A 140 3.37 7.42 6.08
N LYS A 141 3.61 7.03 7.33
CA LYS A 141 4.61 7.68 8.20
C LYS A 141 6.06 7.39 7.78
N ASN A 142 6.29 6.35 6.99
CA ASN A 142 7.63 6.02 6.53
C ASN A 142 8.01 6.93 5.35
N ARG A 143 8.96 7.86 5.60
CA ARG A 143 9.42 8.84 4.58
C ARG A 143 10.15 8.19 3.38
N ALA A 144 10.65 6.97 3.54
CA ALA A 144 11.31 6.22 2.47
C ALA A 144 10.34 5.39 1.63
N TYR A 145 9.03 5.48 1.90
CA TYR A 145 8.03 4.73 1.15
C TYR A 145 7.95 5.19 -0.30
N GLN A 146 8.29 4.29 -1.23
CA GLN A 146 8.39 4.61 -2.66
C GLN A 146 7.02 4.69 -3.36
N THR A 147 6.00 4.03 -2.82
CA THR A 147 4.67 3.92 -3.43
C THR A 147 3.54 4.42 -2.50
N PRO A 148 3.64 5.65 -1.93
CA PRO A 148 2.67 6.15 -0.96
C PRO A 148 1.26 6.28 -1.54
N VAL A 149 1.14 6.46 -2.85
CA VAL A 149 -0.14 6.55 -3.56
C VAL A 149 -1.01 5.30 -3.32
N SER A 150 -0.41 4.11 -3.35
CA SER A 150 -1.13 2.86 -3.09
C SER A 150 -1.73 2.83 -1.68
N ALA A 151 -0.96 3.24 -0.67
CA ALA A 151 -1.45 3.30 0.71
C ALA A 151 -2.50 4.40 0.91
N LEU A 152 -2.35 5.56 0.26
CA LEU A 152 -3.35 6.63 0.29
C LEU A 152 -4.68 6.18 -0.31
N VAL A 153 -4.66 5.52 -1.47
CA VAL A 153 -5.87 5.00 -2.11
C VAL A 153 -6.52 3.92 -1.25
N ASN A 154 -5.73 2.95 -0.74
CA ASN A 154 -6.24 1.89 0.11
C ASN A 154 -6.84 2.45 1.42
N ALA A 155 -6.16 3.41 2.06
CA ALA A 155 -6.68 4.09 3.25
C ALA A 155 -7.98 4.85 2.94
N GLY A 156 -8.06 5.53 1.80
CA GLY A 156 -9.26 6.24 1.35
C GLY A 156 -10.44 5.30 1.11
N VAL A 157 -10.23 4.24 0.34
CA VAL A 157 -11.26 3.22 0.07
C VAL A 157 -11.71 2.54 1.36
N CYS A 158 -10.76 2.22 2.24
CA CYS A 158 -11.05 1.60 3.52
C CYS A 158 -11.83 2.54 4.47
N SER A 159 -11.51 3.82 4.46
CA SER A 159 -12.25 4.84 5.20
C SER A 159 -13.69 4.97 4.71
N ILE A 160 -13.94 4.84 3.40
CA ILE A 160 -15.30 4.80 2.84
C ILE A 160 -16.07 3.61 3.42
N ARG A 161 -15.47 2.40 3.41
CA ARG A 161 -16.10 1.20 4.00
C ARG A 161 -16.39 1.36 5.47
N ASN A 162 -15.54 2.09 6.19
CA ASN A 162 -15.72 2.43 7.61
C ASN A 162 -16.62 3.65 7.83
N LYS A 163 -17.25 4.18 6.79
CA LYS A 163 -18.12 5.39 6.80
C LYS A 163 -17.43 6.65 7.37
N GLN A 164 -16.11 6.69 7.32
CA GLN A 164 -15.28 7.83 7.73
C GLN A 164 -14.99 8.73 6.53
N PHE A 165 -16.01 9.40 6.02
CA PHE A 165 -15.93 10.13 4.75
C PHE A 165 -14.95 11.31 4.78
N ASP A 166 -14.74 11.96 5.94
CA ASP A 166 -13.73 13.03 6.07
C ASP A 166 -12.30 12.52 5.96
N ALA A 167 -12.03 11.36 6.56
CA ALA A 167 -10.73 10.70 6.42
C ALA A 167 -10.53 10.20 4.98
N ALA A 168 -11.56 9.61 4.38
CA ALA A 168 -11.53 9.15 3.00
C ALA A 168 -11.19 10.28 2.03
N GLU A 169 -11.86 11.42 2.15
CA GLU A 169 -11.60 12.60 1.32
C GLU A 169 -10.15 13.06 1.44
N ARG A 170 -9.62 13.20 2.66
CA ARG A 170 -8.23 13.62 2.88
C ARG A 170 -7.23 12.69 2.19
N TYR A 171 -7.34 11.38 2.39
CA TYR A 171 -6.43 10.41 1.77
C TYR A 171 -6.53 10.43 0.24
N LEU A 172 -7.74 10.47 -0.30
CA LEU A 172 -7.96 10.45 -1.74
C LEU A 172 -7.54 11.77 -2.40
N LEU A 173 -7.77 12.92 -1.78
CA LEU A 173 -7.27 14.20 -2.29
C LEU A 173 -5.73 14.25 -2.26
N GLU A 174 -5.10 13.65 -1.25
CA GLU A 174 -3.65 13.52 -1.23
C GLU A 174 -3.15 12.59 -2.35
N ALA A 175 -3.80 11.45 -2.58
CA ALA A 175 -3.49 10.56 -3.69
C ALA A 175 -3.63 11.26 -5.06
N LEU A 176 -4.65 12.11 -5.22
CA LEU A 176 -4.91 12.89 -6.43
C LEU A 176 -3.74 13.84 -6.78
N ARG A 177 -3.01 14.34 -5.79
CA ARG A 177 -1.83 15.21 -6.00
C ARG A 177 -0.68 14.48 -6.68
N TYR A 178 -0.55 13.17 -6.45
CA TYR A 178 0.47 12.32 -7.08
C TYR A 178 0.06 11.87 -8.48
N ASN A 179 -1.20 11.50 -8.64
CA ASN A 179 -1.73 11.07 -9.94
C ASN A 179 -3.21 11.49 -10.09
N PRO A 180 -3.46 12.61 -10.79
CA PRO A 180 -4.80 13.14 -11.00
C PRO A 180 -5.73 12.21 -11.77
N ASP A 181 -5.18 11.33 -12.61
CA ASP A 181 -5.94 10.46 -13.50
C ASP A 181 -6.15 9.04 -12.94
N LEU A 182 -5.74 8.82 -11.69
CA LEU A 182 -5.90 7.50 -11.06
C LEU A 182 -7.39 7.17 -10.87
N GLN A 183 -7.85 6.17 -11.59
CA GLN A 183 -9.26 5.76 -11.63
C GLN A 183 -9.82 5.45 -10.24
N ALA A 184 -9.06 4.71 -9.41
CA ALA A 184 -9.48 4.36 -8.06
C ALA A 184 -9.68 5.60 -7.16
N THR A 185 -8.84 6.64 -7.33
CA THR A 185 -8.97 7.90 -6.60
C THR A 185 -10.23 8.66 -7.04
N ASN A 186 -10.45 8.79 -8.35
CA ASN A 186 -11.62 9.48 -8.87
C ASN A 186 -12.93 8.76 -8.50
N ALA A 187 -12.97 7.43 -8.60
CA ALA A 187 -14.11 6.64 -8.16
C ALA A 187 -14.37 6.77 -6.65
N GLY A 188 -13.32 6.75 -5.83
CA GLY A 188 -13.41 6.93 -4.38
C GLY A 188 -13.95 8.32 -4.00
N LEU A 189 -13.43 9.40 -4.61
CA LEU A 189 -13.92 10.78 -4.37
C LEU A 189 -15.38 10.94 -4.84
N ALA A 190 -15.73 10.39 -5.99
CA ALA A 190 -17.13 10.38 -6.45
C ALA A 190 -18.03 9.70 -5.41
N ARG A 191 -17.61 8.57 -4.84
CA ARG A 191 -18.34 7.87 -3.78
C ARG A 191 -18.49 8.73 -2.53
N VAL A 192 -17.41 9.33 -2.04
CA VAL A 192 -17.42 10.20 -0.86
C VAL A 192 -18.42 11.34 -1.03
N TYR A 193 -18.36 12.05 -2.17
CA TYR A 193 -19.26 13.18 -2.40
C TYR A 193 -20.71 12.75 -2.65
N PHE A 194 -20.92 11.59 -3.26
CA PHE A 194 -22.26 11.01 -3.39
C PHE A 194 -22.89 10.71 -2.02
N GLU A 195 -22.14 10.07 -1.12
CA GLU A 195 -22.61 9.75 0.23
C GLU A 195 -22.91 11.01 1.06
N ARG A 196 -22.19 12.10 0.81
CA ARG A 196 -22.45 13.42 1.40
C ARG A 196 -23.53 14.23 0.69
N ARG A 197 -24.17 13.67 -0.33
CA ARG A 197 -25.18 14.33 -1.18
C ARG A 197 -24.66 15.55 -1.95
N ASP A 198 -23.36 15.70 -2.11
CA ASP A 198 -22.75 16.70 -2.98
C ASP A 198 -22.65 16.14 -4.40
N PHE A 199 -23.78 16.12 -5.08
CA PHE A 199 -23.86 15.48 -6.39
C PHE A 199 -23.08 16.23 -7.47
N GLN A 200 -22.85 17.53 -7.31
CA GLN A 200 -22.05 18.32 -8.25
C GLN A 200 -20.57 17.87 -8.22
N ARG A 201 -19.97 17.78 -7.02
CA ARG A 201 -18.60 17.25 -6.90
C ARG A 201 -18.52 15.76 -7.26
N ALA A 202 -19.52 14.99 -6.89
CA ALA A 202 -19.58 13.58 -7.33
C ALA A 202 -19.58 13.47 -8.85
N GLY A 203 -20.36 14.29 -9.56
CA GLY A 203 -20.40 14.34 -11.02
C GLY A 203 -19.09 14.74 -11.66
N PHE A 204 -18.40 15.73 -11.07
CA PHE A 204 -17.07 16.13 -11.53
C PHE A 204 -16.10 14.92 -11.56
N PHE A 205 -16.04 14.15 -10.46
CA PHE A 205 -15.14 12.99 -10.38
C PHE A 205 -15.61 11.79 -11.23
N ILE A 206 -16.92 11.61 -11.40
CA ILE A 206 -17.46 10.62 -12.36
C ILE A 206 -17.05 10.95 -13.80
N ASN A 207 -17.19 12.20 -14.22
CA ASN A 207 -16.81 12.61 -15.57
C ASN A 207 -15.31 12.38 -15.80
N ARG A 208 -14.47 12.77 -14.82
CA ARG A 208 -13.03 12.51 -14.90
C ARG A 208 -12.70 11.01 -14.94
N LEU A 209 -13.41 10.19 -14.18
CA LEU A 209 -13.27 8.73 -14.23
C LEU A 209 -13.60 8.18 -15.63
N ILE A 210 -14.66 8.66 -16.25
CA ILE A 210 -15.09 8.21 -17.60
C ILE A 210 -14.11 8.67 -18.67
N GLU A 211 -13.59 9.89 -18.57
CA GLU A 211 -12.57 10.43 -19.50
C GLU A 211 -11.28 9.61 -19.47
N THR A 212 -10.84 9.19 -18.28
CA THR A 212 -9.56 8.48 -18.09
C THR A 212 -9.66 6.97 -18.29
N ALA A 213 -10.80 6.36 -17.95
CA ALA A 213 -10.98 4.91 -17.90
C ALA A 213 -11.80 4.35 -19.04
N LYS A 214 -12.14 4.97 -20.09
CA LYS A 214 -13.10 4.47 -21.09
C LYS A 214 -14.29 3.70 -20.47
N LEU A 215 -15.48 4.02 -20.82
CA LEU A 215 -16.71 3.50 -20.22
C LEU A 215 -16.82 1.95 -20.21
N ASP A 216 -16.22 1.32 -21.22
CA ASP A 216 -16.21 -0.14 -21.41
C ASP A 216 -15.22 -0.89 -20.50
N THR A 217 -14.38 -0.19 -19.74
CA THR A 217 -13.47 -0.80 -18.78
C THR A 217 -13.93 -0.68 -17.33
N LEU A 218 -14.95 0.14 -17.06
CA LEU A 218 -15.46 0.35 -15.70
C LEU A 218 -16.08 -0.92 -15.11
N SER A 219 -15.91 -1.12 -13.81
CA SER A 219 -16.55 -2.20 -13.06
C SER A 219 -18.06 -1.97 -12.91
N ALA A 220 -18.81 -3.01 -12.51
CA ALA A 220 -20.23 -2.89 -12.22
C ALA A 220 -20.52 -1.84 -11.15
N ASP A 221 -19.76 -1.82 -10.05
CA ASP A 221 -19.89 -0.84 -8.96
C ASP A 221 -19.62 0.61 -9.45
N ALA A 222 -18.59 0.81 -10.28
CA ALA A 222 -18.29 2.13 -10.83
C ALA A 222 -19.39 2.61 -11.80
N LEU A 223 -19.90 1.75 -12.67
CA LEU A 223 -21.03 2.06 -13.56
C LEU A 223 -22.29 2.38 -12.76
N TRP A 224 -22.57 1.61 -11.71
CA TRP A 224 -23.71 1.84 -10.84
C TRP A 224 -23.61 3.18 -10.10
N LEU A 225 -22.45 3.48 -9.51
CA LEU A 225 -22.22 4.79 -8.88
C LEU A 225 -22.40 5.93 -9.88
N ALA A 226 -21.78 5.82 -11.05
CA ALA A 226 -21.87 6.82 -12.10
C ALA A 226 -23.33 7.06 -12.52
N MET A 227 -24.10 6.00 -12.73
CA MET A 227 -25.51 6.08 -13.09
C MET A 227 -26.35 6.77 -12.00
N ARG A 228 -26.11 6.44 -10.72
CA ARG A 228 -26.79 7.10 -9.58
C ARG A 228 -26.48 8.59 -9.51
N VAL A 229 -25.21 8.97 -9.73
CA VAL A 229 -24.77 10.37 -9.77
C VAL A 229 -25.44 11.11 -10.91
N GLN A 230 -25.40 10.59 -12.14
CA GLN A 230 -25.99 11.25 -13.31
C GLN A 230 -27.51 11.39 -13.17
N ARG A 231 -28.17 10.40 -12.58
CA ARG A 231 -29.60 10.49 -12.23
C ARG A 231 -29.89 11.65 -11.28
N LYS A 232 -29.08 11.84 -10.23
CA LYS A 232 -29.23 12.96 -9.29
C LYS A 232 -28.95 14.33 -9.94
N LEU A 233 -28.12 14.35 -10.98
CA LEU A 233 -27.83 15.54 -11.77
C LEU A 233 -28.86 15.81 -12.89
N GLY A 234 -29.73 14.85 -13.18
CA GLY A 234 -30.74 14.96 -14.24
C GLY A 234 -30.22 14.62 -15.64
N ASP A 235 -28.99 14.11 -15.77
CA ASP A 235 -28.42 13.73 -17.09
C ASP A 235 -28.89 12.31 -17.49
N ARG A 236 -30.08 12.28 -18.12
CA ARG A 236 -30.71 11.05 -18.58
C ARG A 236 -29.93 10.33 -19.69
N THR A 237 -29.18 11.08 -20.48
CA THR A 237 -28.39 10.51 -21.58
C THR A 237 -27.22 9.69 -21.04
N GLN A 238 -26.46 10.27 -20.11
CA GLN A 238 -25.38 9.57 -19.44
C GLN A 238 -25.89 8.40 -18.60
N GLU A 239 -26.97 8.58 -17.83
CA GLU A 239 -27.62 7.51 -17.07
C GLU A 239 -27.95 6.31 -17.97
N ALA A 240 -28.60 6.53 -19.13
CA ALA A 240 -28.98 5.48 -20.05
C ALA A 240 -27.76 4.77 -20.68
N SER A 241 -26.70 5.52 -21.00
CA SER A 241 -25.45 4.97 -21.52
C SER A 241 -24.81 3.99 -20.54
N MET A 242 -24.74 4.37 -19.24
CA MET A 242 -24.17 3.53 -18.19
C MET A 242 -25.04 2.30 -17.89
N ALA A 243 -26.38 2.47 -17.92
CA ALA A 243 -27.33 1.37 -17.77
C ALA A 243 -27.17 0.32 -18.90
N ALA A 244 -26.93 0.77 -20.13
CA ALA A 244 -26.68 -0.12 -21.26
C ALA A 244 -25.37 -0.92 -21.09
N GLN A 245 -24.30 -0.29 -20.58
CA GLN A 245 -23.06 -0.99 -20.26
C GLN A 245 -23.22 -2.00 -19.12
N LEU A 246 -23.91 -1.61 -18.05
CA LEU A 246 -24.17 -2.47 -16.91
C LEU A 246 -24.96 -3.73 -17.34
N ARG A 247 -26.03 -3.55 -18.12
CA ARG A 247 -26.84 -4.64 -18.65
C ARG A 247 -26.03 -5.58 -19.55
N ARG A 248 -25.22 -5.01 -20.46
CA ARG A 248 -24.46 -5.79 -21.45
C ARG A 248 -23.34 -6.61 -20.82
N ARG A 249 -22.62 -6.02 -19.86
CA ARG A 249 -21.38 -6.60 -19.34
C ARG A 249 -21.54 -7.34 -18.02
N PHE A 250 -22.51 -6.94 -17.22
CA PHE A 250 -22.70 -7.43 -15.87
C PHE A 250 -24.15 -7.83 -15.56
N PRO A 251 -24.80 -8.64 -16.43
CA PRO A 251 -26.24 -8.98 -16.25
C PRO A 251 -26.55 -9.76 -14.99
N GLY A 252 -25.54 -10.44 -14.39
CA GLY A 252 -25.67 -11.20 -13.15
C GLY A 252 -25.18 -10.45 -11.90
N SER A 253 -24.82 -9.16 -12.01
CA SER A 253 -24.27 -8.44 -10.87
C SER A 253 -25.35 -7.95 -9.91
N PRO A 254 -25.01 -7.77 -8.61
CA PRO A 254 -25.91 -7.15 -7.63
C PRO A 254 -26.34 -5.74 -8.04
N GLU A 255 -25.45 -4.99 -8.71
CA GLU A 255 -25.70 -3.64 -9.21
C GLU A 255 -26.76 -3.63 -10.31
N TYR A 256 -26.71 -4.59 -11.23
CA TYR A 256 -27.73 -4.72 -12.26
C TYR A 256 -29.08 -5.12 -11.64
N ALA A 257 -29.07 -6.03 -10.70
CA ALA A 257 -30.29 -6.38 -9.97
C ALA A 257 -30.85 -5.19 -9.16
N ALA A 258 -29.99 -4.32 -8.60
CA ALA A 258 -30.42 -3.09 -7.93
C ALA A 258 -31.02 -2.09 -8.94
N PHE A 259 -30.42 -1.98 -10.13
CA PHE A 259 -30.96 -1.16 -11.22
C PHE A 259 -32.36 -1.61 -11.63
N GLU A 260 -32.58 -2.91 -11.86
CA GLU A 260 -33.88 -3.44 -12.27
C GLU A 260 -34.98 -3.22 -11.21
N ARG A 261 -34.59 -3.27 -9.94
CA ARG A 261 -35.51 -2.95 -8.82
C ARG A 261 -35.73 -1.45 -8.60
N GLY A 262 -35.03 -0.59 -9.32
CA GLY A 262 -35.10 0.85 -9.13
C GLY A 262 -34.50 1.33 -7.80
N ALA A 263 -33.57 0.58 -7.19
CA ALA A 263 -32.94 0.88 -5.89
C ALA A 263 -31.82 1.91 -6.01
N PHE A 264 -32.18 3.15 -6.35
CA PHE A 264 -31.20 4.23 -6.60
C PHE A 264 -30.80 5.04 -5.35
N GLU A 265 -31.24 4.68 -4.19
CA GLU A 265 -30.93 5.37 -2.93
C GLU A 265 -29.55 5.03 -2.38
#